data_768ae73ba1df7fc1d4331a1d2077bf00
#
_entry.id   768ae73ba1df7fc1d4331a1d2077bf00
#
_cell.length_a   1.000
_cell.length_b   1.000
_cell.length_c   1.000
_cell.angle_alpha   90.00
_cell.angle_beta   90.00
_cell.angle_gamma   90.00
#
_symmetry.space_group_name_H-M   'P 1'
#
loop_
_entity.id
_entity.type
_entity.pdbx_description
1 polymer ?
#
loop_
_entity_poly.entity_id
_entity_poly.type
_entity_poly.pdbx_seq_one_letter_code
_entity_poly.pdbx_strand_id
1 'polypeptide(L)'
;MQGCMNCANEREIAYIMGMKDASHIKCPVCYAEDVEKRTIQALTVEAHNTAVEKGWWTEERSNLECIALMHCELSEAVEAYRKGDEAHVVEELADVLIRAFDLCGRRGWNLERAVTDKMAYNKTRPYRHGGKLA
;
A
#
# COMPACT_ATOMS: atom_id res chain seq x y z
N MET A 1 -28.04 -11.84 -12.38
CA MET A 1 -26.74 -11.61 -11.74
C MET A 1 -26.87 -11.99 -10.28
N GLN A 2 -26.29 -13.11 -9.87
CA GLN A 2 -26.26 -13.49 -8.45
C GLN A 2 -25.20 -12.61 -7.79
N GLY A 3 -25.62 -11.66 -6.94
CA GLY A 3 -24.70 -10.84 -6.14
C GLY A 3 -23.91 -11.73 -5.18
N CYS A 4 -22.64 -11.41 -4.99
CA CYS A 4 -21.79 -12.04 -3.97
C CYS A 4 -22.51 -12.01 -2.62
N MET A 5 -22.60 -13.13 -1.92
CA MET A 5 -23.24 -13.19 -0.58
C MET A 5 -22.60 -12.24 0.44
N ASN A 6 -21.35 -11.84 0.22
CA ASN A 6 -20.63 -10.85 1.05
C ASN A 6 -20.94 -9.40 0.66
N CYS A 7 -21.56 -9.13 -0.50
CA CYS A 7 -22.01 -7.80 -0.92
C CYS A 7 -23.39 -7.43 -0.36
N ALA A 8 -24.05 -8.31 0.39
CA ALA A 8 -25.39 -8.04 0.95
C ALA A 8 -25.41 -6.86 1.94
N ASN A 9 -24.25 -6.31 2.30
CA ASN A 9 -24.13 -5.22 3.27
C ASN A 9 -23.16 -4.12 2.83
N GLU A 10 -23.34 -3.59 1.59
CA GLU A 10 -22.54 -2.49 1.05
C GLU A 10 -22.49 -1.24 1.98
N ARG A 11 -23.59 -1.01 2.72
CA ARG A 11 -23.69 0.09 3.70
C ARG A 11 -22.77 -0.13 4.91
N GLU A 12 -22.58 -1.36 5.33
CA GLU A 12 -21.76 -1.71 6.50
C GLU A 12 -20.26 -1.60 6.17
N ILE A 13 -19.88 -1.97 4.94
CA ILE A 13 -18.49 -1.82 4.46
C ILE A 13 -18.14 -0.33 4.30
N ALA A 14 -19.02 0.48 3.74
CA ALA A 14 -18.82 1.93 3.63
C ALA A 14 -18.70 2.61 5.00
N TYR A 15 -19.48 2.16 5.99
CA TYR A 15 -19.40 2.64 7.36
C TYR A 15 -18.06 2.27 8.03
N ILE A 16 -17.59 1.03 7.86
CA ILE A 16 -16.31 0.55 8.41
C ILE A 16 -15.12 1.31 7.79
N MET A 17 -15.23 1.69 6.51
CA MET A 17 -14.19 2.41 5.78
C MET A 17 -14.32 3.94 5.88
N GLY A 18 -15.33 4.46 6.58
CA GLY A 18 -15.54 5.91 6.78
C GLY A 18 -15.90 6.68 5.51
N MET A 19 -16.32 6.01 4.45
CA MET A 19 -16.61 6.62 3.15
C MET A 19 -18.05 7.11 3.05
N LYS A 20 -18.23 8.32 2.52
CA LYS A 20 -19.56 8.98 2.37
C LYS A 20 -20.37 8.47 1.18
N ASP A 21 -19.75 7.80 0.23
CA ASP A 21 -20.40 7.24 -0.97
C ASP A 21 -19.84 5.85 -1.28
N ALA A 22 -20.74 4.85 -1.21
CA ALA A 22 -20.43 3.44 -1.44
C ALA A 22 -20.62 3.00 -2.89
N SER A 23 -21.03 3.89 -3.80
CA SER A 23 -21.44 3.54 -5.16
C SER A 23 -20.32 2.97 -6.05
N HIS A 24 -19.07 3.16 -5.66
CA HIS A 24 -17.88 2.73 -6.41
C HIS A 24 -17.02 1.69 -5.69
N ILE A 25 -17.42 1.25 -4.49
CA ILE A 25 -16.63 0.30 -3.71
C ILE A 25 -17.07 -1.12 -4.05
N LYS A 26 -16.23 -1.85 -4.75
CA LYS A 26 -16.37 -3.31 -4.82
C LYS A 26 -16.01 -3.89 -3.45
N CYS A 27 -16.80 -4.82 -2.95
CA CYS A 27 -16.46 -5.50 -1.70
C CYS A 27 -15.07 -6.15 -1.82
N PRO A 28 -14.31 -6.29 -0.72
CA PRO A 28 -12.98 -6.88 -0.77
C PRO A 28 -12.92 -8.25 -1.45
N VAL A 29 -13.98 -9.04 -1.36
CA VAL A 29 -14.08 -10.36 -2.01
C VAL A 29 -14.25 -10.22 -3.52
N CYS A 30 -15.21 -9.37 -3.98
CA CYS A 30 -15.41 -9.12 -5.41
C CYS A 30 -14.21 -8.42 -6.05
N TYR A 31 -13.56 -7.52 -5.32
CA TYR A 31 -12.32 -6.87 -5.76
C TYR A 31 -11.19 -7.89 -5.91
N ALA A 32 -11.09 -8.86 -5.00
CA ALA A 32 -10.08 -9.92 -5.05
C ALA A 32 -10.31 -10.93 -6.19
N GLU A 33 -11.56 -11.10 -6.65
CA GLU A 33 -11.93 -11.96 -7.79
C GLU A 33 -11.66 -11.27 -9.13
N ASP A 34 -11.79 -9.95 -9.19
CA ASP A 34 -11.59 -9.14 -10.42
C ASP A 34 -10.13 -8.73 -10.65
N VAL A 35 -9.33 -8.64 -9.60
CA VAL A 35 -7.91 -8.32 -9.69
C VAL A 35 -7.12 -9.63 -9.72
N GLU A 36 -6.45 -9.90 -10.83
CA GLU A 36 -5.45 -10.97 -10.87
C GLU A 36 -4.59 -10.88 -9.60
N LYS A 37 -4.47 -11.98 -8.87
CA LYS A 37 -3.89 -12.03 -7.53
C LYS A 37 -2.44 -11.57 -7.56
N ARG A 38 -2.21 -10.27 -7.45
CA ARG A 38 -0.88 -9.67 -7.50
C ARG A 38 -0.17 -9.87 -6.17
N THR A 39 0.97 -10.55 -6.21
CA THR A 39 1.85 -10.67 -5.04
C THR A 39 2.66 -9.38 -4.85
N ILE A 40 3.19 -9.17 -3.65
CA ILE A 40 4.12 -8.06 -3.39
C ILE A 40 5.34 -8.17 -4.32
N GLN A 41 5.81 -9.39 -4.58
CA GLN A 41 6.91 -9.62 -5.52
C GLN A 41 6.56 -9.19 -6.95
N ALA A 42 5.36 -9.48 -7.44
CA ALA A 42 4.92 -9.04 -8.76
C ALA A 42 4.84 -7.52 -8.85
N LEU A 43 4.29 -6.85 -7.83
CA LEU A 43 4.25 -5.38 -7.75
C LEU A 43 5.65 -4.76 -7.68
N THR A 44 6.58 -5.40 -6.96
CA THR A 44 7.98 -4.98 -6.88
C THR A 44 8.65 -4.98 -8.26
N VAL A 45 8.45 -6.05 -9.03
CA VAL A 45 8.99 -6.17 -10.40
C VAL A 45 8.38 -5.13 -11.32
N GLU A 46 7.06 -4.97 -11.29
CA GLU A 46 6.32 -4.00 -12.13
C GLU A 46 6.77 -2.56 -11.84
N ALA A 47 6.81 -2.17 -10.56
CA ALA A 47 7.22 -0.82 -10.17
C ALA A 47 8.66 -0.51 -10.61
N HIS A 48 9.59 -1.46 -10.39
CA HIS A 48 10.97 -1.27 -10.80
C HIS A 48 11.14 -1.18 -12.32
N ASN A 49 10.48 -2.06 -13.09
CA ASN A 49 10.54 -2.00 -14.54
C ASN A 49 10.01 -0.66 -15.07
N THR A 50 8.88 -0.20 -14.53
CA THR A 50 8.31 1.11 -14.89
C THR A 50 9.28 2.26 -14.58
N ALA A 51 9.91 2.23 -13.40
CA ALA A 51 10.90 3.25 -13.01
C ALA A 51 12.11 3.26 -13.95
N VAL A 52 12.60 2.09 -14.34
CA VAL A 52 13.71 1.97 -15.33
C VAL A 52 13.29 2.52 -16.68
N GLU A 53 12.12 2.13 -17.20
CA GLU A 53 11.59 2.61 -18.49
C GLU A 53 11.40 4.13 -18.52
N LYS A 54 11.02 4.73 -17.40
CA LYS A 54 10.84 6.18 -17.26
C LYS A 54 12.15 6.93 -16.95
N GLY A 55 13.28 6.24 -16.91
CA GLY A 55 14.61 6.85 -16.76
C GLY A 55 14.99 7.23 -15.33
N TRP A 56 14.24 6.79 -14.32
CA TRP A 56 14.54 7.09 -12.92
C TRP A 56 15.86 6.48 -12.44
N TRP A 57 16.39 5.48 -13.16
CA TRP A 57 17.65 4.78 -12.86
C TRP A 57 18.72 5.00 -13.93
N THR A 58 18.66 6.09 -14.71
CA THR A 58 19.74 6.47 -15.64
C THR A 58 21.03 6.80 -14.88
N GLU A 59 20.88 7.32 -13.65
CA GLU A 59 21.99 7.50 -12.71
C GLU A 59 21.71 6.66 -11.46
N GLU A 60 22.79 6.18 -10.83
CA GLU A 60 22.65 5.38 -9.59
C GLU A 60 22.25 6.28 -8.43
N ARG A 61 21.24 5.86 -7.68
CA ARG A 61 20.75 6.55 -6.48
C ARG A 61 21.14 5.79 -5.23
N SER A 62 21.49 6.53 -4.19
CA SER A 62 21.73 5.93 -2.88
C SER A 62 20.44 5.42 -2.23
N ASN A 63 20.54 4.38 -1.41
CA ASN A 63 19.39 3.91 -0.63
C ASN A 63 18.84 5.01 0.28
N LEU A 64 19.71 5.85 0.83
CA LEU A 64 19.31 6.97 1.69
C LEU A 64 18.44 7.98 0.95
N GLU A 65 18.81 8.32 -0.28
CA GLU A 65 18.02 9.20 -1.14
C GLU A 65 16.65 8.59 -1.44
N CYS A 66 16.59 7.31 -1.84
CA CYS A 66 15.33 6.62 -2.11
C CYS A 66 14.42 6.59 -0.87
N ILE A 67 14.97 6.35 0.32
CA ILE A 67 14.22 6.35 1.58
C ILE A 67 13.75 7.78 1.92
N ALA A 68 14.58 8.80 1.69
CA ALA A 68 14.18 10.19 1.91
C ALA A 68 13.00 10.61 1.02
N LEU A 69 12.95 10.14 -0.23
CA LEU A 69 11.82 10.39 -1.12
C LEU A 69 10.51 9.77 -0.61
N MET A 70 10.55 8.61 0.05
CA MET A 70 9.35 8.05 0.70
C MET A 70 8.83 8.96 1.82
N HIS A 71 9.73 9.66 2.55
CA HIS A 71 9.32 10.66 3.54
C HIS A 71 8.67 11.89 2.91
N CYS A 72 9.04 12.27 1.69
CA CYS A 72 8.36 13.34 0.96
C CYS A 72 6.89 12.98 0.72
N GLU A 73 6.62 11.78 0.17
CA GLU A 73 5.24 11.32 -0.07
C GLU A 73 4.43 11.24 1.23
N LEU A 74 5.04 10.78 2.34
CA LEU A 74 4.37 10.80 3.65
C LEU A 74 4.03 12.22 4.11
N SER A 75 4.87 13.21 3.81
CA SER A 75 4.59 14.62 4.12
C SER A 75 3.46 15.17 3.25
N GLU A 76 3.39 14.78 1.98
CA GLU A 76 2.30 15.15 1.07
C GLU A 76 0.98 14.51 1.51
N ALA A 77 0.99 13.26 1.98
CA ALA A 77 -0.17 12.63 2.60
C ALA A 77 -0.69 13.41 3.83
N VAL A 78 0.21 13.92 4.69
CA VAL A 78 -0.16 14.76 5.83
C VAL A 78 -0.80 16.07 5.38
N GLU A 79 -0.28 16.72 4.34
CA GLU A 79 -0.84 17.94 3.78
C GLU A 79 -2.22 17.71 3.13
N ALA A 80 -2.38 16.60 2.39
CA ALA A 80 -3.65 16.20 1.82
C ALA A 80 -4.71 15.96 2.92
N TYR A 81 -4.33 15.26 3.99
CA TYR A 81 -5.21 15.02 5.14
C TYR A 81 -5.67 16.33 5.82
N ARG A 82 -4.76 17.29 6.02
CA ARG A 82 -5.08 18.59 6.60
C ARG A 82 -6.07 19.38 5.76
N LYS A 83 -6.07 19.17 4.45
CA LYS A 83 -7.02 19.78 3.50
C LYS A 83 -8.35 19.04 3.41
N GLY A 84 -8.48 17.88 4.05
CA GLY A 84 -9.66 17.02 3.97
C GLY A 84 -9.78 16.24 2.66
N ASP A 85 -8.68 16.09 1.91
CA ASP A 85 -8.62 15.36 0.64
C ASP A 85 -8.17 13.91 0.88
N GLU A 86 -9.14 13.07 1.27
CA GLU A 86 -8.87 11.66 1.56
C GLU A 86 -8.42 10.87 0.32
N ALA A 87 -8.90 11.24 -0.87
CA ALA A 87 -8.48 10.57 -2.11
C ALA A 87 -7.00 10.79 -2.37
N HIS A 88 -6.53 12.03 -2.23
CA HIS A 88 -5.12 12.37 -2.38
C HIS A 88 -4.25 11.72 -1.28
N VAL A 89 -4.74 11.59 -0.04
CA VAL A 89 -4.02 10.82 0.99
C VAL A 89 -3.74 9.39 0.53
N VAL A 90 -4.72 8.72 -0.10
CA VAL A 90 -4.55 7.34 -0.59
C VAL A 90 -3.55 7.29 -1.75
N GLU A 91 -3.53 8.29 -2.64
CA GLU A 91 -2.55 8.41 -3.71
C GLU A 91 -1.13 8.51 -3.15
N GLU A 92 -0.89 9.39 -2.19
CA GLU A 92 0.42 9.58 -1.58
C GLU A 92 0.91 8.32 -0.82
N LEU A 93 0.00 7.61 -0.15
CA LEU A 93 0.34 6.33 0.48
C LEU A 93 0.68 5.26 -0.56
N ALA A 94 0.03 5.28 -1.73
CA ALA A 94 0.39 4.40 -2.84
C ALA A 94 1.79 4.74 -3.37
N ASP A 95 2.15 6.02 -3.48
CA ASP A 95 3.47 6.44 -3.93
C ASP A 95 4.59 6.02 -2.96
N VAL A 96 4.34 6.07 -1.64
CA VAL A 96 5.26 5.48 -0.64
C VAL A 96 5.51 4.00 -0.93
N LEU A 97 4.46 3.22 -1.21
CA LEU A 97 4.58 1.79 -1.51
C LEU A 97 5.31 1.56 -2.84
N ILE A 98 4.98 2.31 -3.88
CA ILE A 98 5.61 2.20 -5.20
C ILE A 98 7.12 2.50 -5.11
N ARG A 99 7.52 3.53 -4.36
CA ARG A 99 8.93 3.84 -4.11
C ARG A 99 9.63 2.74 -3.33
N ALA A 100 8.95 2.12 -2.36
CA ALA A 100 9.50 0.99 -1.61
C ALA A 100 9.67 -0.25 -2.50
N PHE A 101 8.70 -0.54 -3.36
CA PHE A 101 8.78 -1.63 -4.34
C PHE A 101 9.91 -1.41 -5.33
N ASP A 102 10.04 -0.21 -5.90
CA ASP A 102 11.10 0.13 -6.84
C ASP A 102 12.49 -0.05 -6.21
N LEU A 103 12.71 0.48 -5.02
CA LEU A 103 13.99 0.31 -4.31
C LEU A 103 14.30 -1.17 -4.06
N CYS A 104 13.32 -1.95 -3.59
CA CYS A 104 13.50 -3.38 -3.34
C CYS A 104 13.79 -4.14 -4.64
N GLY A 105 13.12 -3.79 -5.75
CA GLY A 105 13.38 -4.34 -7.07
C GLY A 105 14.80 -4.04 -7.54
N ARG A 106 15.25 -2.80 -7.40
CA ARG A 106 16.61 -2.37 -7.74
C ARG A 106 17.68 -3.13 -6.97
N ARG A 107 17.45 -3.40 -5.68
CA ARG A 107 18.42 -4.04 -4.77
C ARG A 107 18.27 -5.58 -4.73
N GLY A 108 17.26 -6.15 -5.39
CA GLY A 108 16.98 -7.59 -5.34
C GLY A 108 16.53 -8.05 -3.94
N TRP A 109 15.93 -7.17 -3.13
CA TRP A 109 15.44 -7.49 -1.80
C TRP A 109 14.06 -8.17 -1.88
N ASN A 110 13.90 -9.27 -1.16
CA ASN A 110 12.62 -9.98 -1.09
C ASN A 110 11.70 -9.34 -0.05
N LEU A 111 10.98 -8.29 -0.49
CA LEU A 111 10.06 -7.55 0.37
C LEU A 111 8.85 -8.39 0.78
N GLU A 112 8.34 -9.27 -0.09
CA GLU A 112 7.21 -10.15 0.22
C GLU A 112 7.52 -11.05 1.42
N ARG A 113 8.70 -11.67 1.42
CA ARG A 113 9.15 -12.48 2.54
C ARG A 113 9.32 -11.65 3.80
N ALA A 114 9.97 -10.49 3.71
CA ALA A 114 10.18 -9.60 4.85
C ALA A 114 8.85 -9.16 5.49
N VAL A 115 7.85 -8.81 4.69
CA VAL A 115 6.50 -8.46 5.17
C VAL A 115 5.84 -9.66 5.84
N THR A 116 5.86 -10.83 5.20
CA THR A 116 5.24 -12.05 5.72
C THR A 116 5.86 -12.46 7.06
N ASP A 117 7.19 -12.50 7.14
CA ASP A 117 7.92 -12.85 8.36
C ASP A 117 7.64 -11.84 9.48
N LYS A 118 7.61 -10.55 9.13
CA LYS A 118 7.30 -9.48 10.11
C LYS A 118 5.87 -9.54 10.63
N MET A 119 4.92 -9.83 9.76
CA MET A 119 3.51 -10.01 10.17
C MET A 119 3.35 -11.23 11.08
N ALA A 120 4.01 -12.34 10.77
CA ALA A 120 4.02 -13.53 11.61
C ALA A 120 4.61 -13.22 13.00
N TYR A 121 5.76 -12.56 13.04
CA TYR A 121 6.38 -12.09 14.28
C TYR A 121 5.45 -11.17 15.08
N ASN A 122 4.79 -10.20 14.43
CA ASN A 122 3.90 -9.26 15.11
C ASN A 122 2.72 -9.96 15.82
N LYS A 123 2.21 -11.07 15.26
CA LYS A 123 1.16 -11.87 15.89
C LYS A 123 1.61 -12.51 17.23
N THR A 124 2.90 -12.76 17.41
CA THR A 124 3.45 -13.33 18.66
C THR A 124 3.73 -12.28 19.73
N ARG A 125 3.66 -10.99 19.40
CA ARG A 125 3.96 -9.92 20.36
C ARG A 125 2.83 -9.77 21.39
N PRO A 126 3.16 -9.47 22.64
CA PRO A 126 2.15 -9.24 23.67
C PRO A 126 1.31 -8.00 23.36
N TYR A 127 0.12 -7.91 23.95
CA TYR A 127 -0.79 -6.77 23.80
C TYR A 127 -0.05 -5.44 24.03
N ARG A 128 -0.18 -4.50 23.07
CA ARG A 128 0.53 -3.20 23.05
C ARG A 128 2.04 -3.31 23.26
N HIS A 129 2.66 -4.39 22.73
CA HIS A 129 4.10 -4.61 22.83
C HIS A 129 4.67 -4.53 24.25
N GLY A 130 3.90 -4.97 25.27
CA GLY A 130 4.30 -4.87 26.66
C GLY A 130 4.03 -3.49 27.29
N GLY A 131 3.04 -2.74 26.80
CA GLY A 131 2.61 -1.47 27.36
C GLY A 131 3.37 -0.25 26.84
N LYS A 132 4.14 -0.38 25.76
CA LYS A 132 4.76 0.78 25.10
C LYS A 132 3.67 1.71 24.52
N LEU A 133 3.79 2.99 24.82
CA LEU A 133 3.06 4.04 24.11
C LEU A 133 3.62 4.12 22.67
N ALA A 134 2.71 4.24 21.69
CA ALA A 134 3.09 4.42 20.30
C ALA A 134 3.77 5.77 20.08
#